data_f12bcdb019ed1bfbb61ef62c653c517e
#
_entry.id   f12bcdb019ed1bfbb61ef62c653c517e
#
_cell.length_a   1.000
_cell.length_b   1.000
_cell.length_c   1.000
_cell.angle_alpha   90.00
_cell.angle_beta   90.00
_cell.angle_gamma   90.00
#
_symmetry.space_group_name_H-M   'P 1'
#
loop_
_entity.id
_entity.type
_entity.pdbx_description
1 polymer ?
#
loop_
_entity_poly.entity_id
_entity_poly.type
_entity_poly.pdbx_seq_one_letter_code
_entity_poly.pdbx_strand_id
1 'polypeptide(L)'
;MVKTYIYSPVDGEVIQIENVSDPVFSQKMLGDGIAVRPSLGHHSVLSPIDGVVQSLHSSKHAYGIVSDTGLEVLVHIGVDTVNLKGEGFSSSLTEGSVVKKGQELAKVDFSLIAKKAPSIDVIVVLTSLLGTEKIDKVKASNIKSLEELIIVE
;
A
#
# COMPACT_ATOMS: atom_id res chain seq x y z
N MET A 1 22.28 -5.39 12.59
CA MET A 1 21.42 -5.14 11.41
C MET A 1 20.17 -4.40 11.84
N VAL A 2 19.79 -3.42 11.05
CA VAL A 2 18.63 -2.58 11.36
C VAL A 2 17.39 -3.21 10.76
N LYS A 3 16.34 -3.39 11.58
CA LYS A 3 15.03 -3.82 11.12
C LYS A 3 14.19 -2.61 10.75
N THR A 4 13.53 -2.67 9.63
CA THR A 4 12.56 -1.67 9.21
C THR A 4 11.16 -2.30 9.29
N TYR A 5 10.27 -1.63 10.00
CA TYR A 5 8.91 -2.08 10.20
C TYR A 5 7.98 -1.33 9.25
N ILE A 6 7.16 -2.07 8.54
CA ILE A 6 6.17 -1.53 7.62
C ILE A 6 4.80 -1.92 8.17
N TYR A 7 3.95 -0.91 8.38
CA TYR A 7 2.69 -1.06 9.09
C TYR A 7 1.52 -1.15 8.12
N SER A 8 0.43 -1.77 8.54
CA SER A 8 -0.73 -1.91 7.67
C SER A 8 -1.39 -0.55 7.41
N PRO A 9 -1.68 -0.23 6.14
CA PRO A 9 -2.33 1.04 5.79
C PRO A 9 -3.83 1.08 6.08
N VAL A 10 -4.46 -0.07 6.30
CA VAL A 10 -5.90 -0.19 6.55
C VAL A 10 -6.16 -1.38 7.46
N ASP A 11 -7.36 -1.40 8.06
CA ASP A 11 -7.90 -2.61 8.70
C ASP A 11 -8.42 -3.55 7.62
N GLY A 12 -8.20 -4.84 7.76
CA GLY A 12 -8.82 -5.77 6.83
C GLY A 12 -8.24 -7.17 6.85
N GLU A 13 -8.60 -7.92 5.83
CA GLU A 13 -8.14 -9.28 5.60
C GLU A 13 -6.78 -9.25 4.91
N VAL A 14 -5.85 -10.07 5.41
CA VAL A 14 -4.52 -10.20 4.81
C VAL A 14 -4.61 -11.07 3.56
N ILE A 15 -4.13 -10.54 2.43
CA ILE A 15 -4.13 -11.23 1.15
C ILE A 15 -2.68 -11.41 0.72
N GLN A 16 -2.26 -12.65 0.48
CA GLN A 16 -0.92 -12.92 -0.02
C GLN A 16 -0.77 -12.29 -1.41
N ILE A 17 0.41 -11.77 -1.72
CA ILE A 17 0.60 -11.04 -2.98
C ILE A 17 0.32 -11.93 -4.20
N GLU A 18 0.60 -13.22 -4.10
CA GLU A 18 0.33 -14.18 -5.15
C GLU A 18 -1.17 -14.29 -5.49
N ASN A 19 -2.03 -13.89 -4.57
CA ASN A 19 -3.49 -13.95 -4.72
C ASN A 19 -4.12 -12.63 -5.18
N VAL A 20 -3.31 -11.60 -5.40
CA VAL A 20 -3.79 -10.35 -5.98
C VAL A 20 -4.13 -10.60 -7.45
N SER A 21 -5.25 -10.04 -7.93
CA SER A 21 -5.79 -10.35 -9.25
C SER A 21 -5.06 -9.70 -10.43
N ASP A 22 -3.92 -9.05 -10.20
CA ASP A 22 -3.12 -8.42 -11.24
C ASP A 22 -1.75 -9.10 -11.32
N PRO A 23 -1.33 -9.64 -12.50
CA PRO A 23 -0.04 -10.31 -12.65
C PRO A 23 1.17 -9.44 -12.31
N VAL A 24 1.08 -8.13 -12.49
CA VAL A 24 2.16 -7.20 -12.12
C VAL A 24 2.50 -7.33 -10.64
N PHE A 25 1.49 -7.53 -9.79
CA PHE A 25 1.68 -7.72 -8.37
C PHE A 25 1.85 -9.19 -7.99
N SER A 26 0.99 -10.07 -8.50
CA SER A 26 0.99 -11.48 -8.11
C SER A 26 2.27 -12.21 -8.52
N GLN A 27 2.92 -11.77 -9.60
CA GLN A 27 4.19 -12.32 -10.06
C GLN A 27 5.40 -11.53 -9.56
N LYS A 28 5.17 -10.59 -8.65
CA LYS A 28 6.23 -9.78 -8.00
C LYS A 28 7.08 -9.00 -9.00
N MET A 29 6.47 -8.53 -10.08
CA MET A 29 7.18 -7.80 -11.14
C MET A 29 7.72 -6.45 -10.64
N LEU A 30 7.03 -5.81 -9.69
CA LEU A 30 7.47 -4.55 -9.07
C LEU A 30 8.26 -4.79 -7.79
N GLY A 31 8.17 -5.98 -7.22
CA GLY A 31 8.80 -6.34 -5.97
C GLY A 31 7.90 -7.24 -5.14
N ASP A 32 8.44 -7.72 -4.03
CA ASP A 32 7.67 -8.53 -3.09
C ASP A 32 6.83 -7.64 -2.17
N GLY A 33 5.77 -8.18 -1.63
CA GLY A 33 4.88 -7.44 -0.75
C GLY A 33 3.73 -8.29 -0.25
N ILE A 34 2.67 -7.61 0.15
CA ILE A 34 1.45 -8.22 0.67
C ILE A 34 0.30 -7.23 0.48
N ALA A 35 -0.92 -7.71 0.50
CA ALA A 35 -2.08 -6.84 0.38
C ALA A 35 -3.01 -6.97 1.59
N VAL A 36 -3.85 -5.98 1.79
CA VAL A 36 -4.89 -5.97 2.81
C VAL A 36 -6.19 -5.57 2.13
N ARG A 37 -7.21 -6.40 2.31
CA ARG A 37 -8.55 -6.13 1.75
C ARG A 37 -9.42 -5.48 2.80
N PRO A 38 -9.71 -4.17 2.68
CA PRO A 38 -10.56 -3.48 3.64
C PRO A 38 -12.02 -3.87 3.46
N SER A 39 -12.86 -3.49 4.43
CA SER A 39 -14.30 -3.54 4.27
C SER A 39 -14.77 -2.46 3.32
N LEU A 40 -16.00 -2.59 2.82
CA LEU A 40 -16.62 -1.55 1.98
C LEU A 40 -16.88 -0.28 2.79
N GLY A 41 -17.19 0.80 2.10
CA GLY A 41 -17.45 2.11 2.70
C GLY A 41 -16.25 3.04 2.58
N HIS A 42 -16.31 4.15 3.30
CA HIS A 42 -15.26 5.15 3.30
C HIS A 42 -14.21 4.84 4.35
N HIS A 43 -12.94 4.79 3.94
CA HIS A 43 -11.82 4.55 4.85
C HIS A 43 -10.66 5.46 4.49
N SER A 44 -9.88 5.84 5.51
CA SER A 44 -8.57 6.45 5.29
C SER A 44 -7.54 5.36 5.03
N VAL A 45 -6.71 5.55 4.02
CA VAL A 45 -5.52 4.73 3.77
C VAL A 45 -4.34 5.48 4.34
N LEU A 46 -3.59 4.83 5.24
CA LEU A 46 -2.55 5.46 6.04
C LEU A 46 -1.16 5.13 5.50
N SER A 47 -0.21 6.04 5.75
CA SER A 47 1.17 5.76 5.38
C SER A 47 1.72 4.60 6.21
N PRO A 48 2.31 3.59 5.56
CA PRO A 48 2.86 2.43 6.25
C PRO A 48 4.24 2.69 6.88
N ILE A 49 4.84 3.84 6.59
CA ILE A 49 6.22 4.13 6.99
C ILE A 49 6.42 5.65 7.04
N ASP A 50 7.38 6.08 7.86
CA ASP A 50 7.87 7.46 7.81
C ASP A 50 8.70 7.66 6.54
N GLY A 51 8.48 8.75 5.82
CA GLY A 51 9.26 9.02 4.63
C GLY A 51 8.76 10.21 3.83
N VAL A 52 9.16 10.25 2.57
CA VAL A 52 8.80 11.30 1.62
C VAL A 52 8.03 10.66 0.47
N VAL A 53 6.91 11.28 0.10
CA VAL A 53 6.14 10.86 -1.08
C VAL A 53 6.95 11.24 -2.31
N GLN A 54 7.67 10.28 -2.88
CA GLN A 54 8.51 10.51 -4.05
C GLN A 54 7.72 10.44 -5.34
N SER A 55 6.68 9.60 -5.38
CA SER A 55 5.79 9.51 -6.52
C SER A 55 4.34 9.45 -6.06
N LEU A 56 3.49 10.15 -6.78
CA LEU A 56 2.05 10.20 -6.51
C LEU A 56 1.34 10.28 -7.85
N HIS A 57 0.58 9.23 -8.16
CA HIS A 57 -0.19 9.22 -9.41
C HIS A 57 -1.29 10.30 -9.36
N SER A 58 -1.52 10.96 -10.48
CA SER A 58 -2.52 12.03 -10.57
C SER A 58 -3.94 11.55 -10.21
N SER A 59 -4.23 10.27 -10.42
CA SER A 59 -5.51 9.63 -10.03
C SER A 59 -5.57 9.27 -8.55
N LYS A 60 -4.51 9.50 -7.79
CA LYS A 60 -4.43 9.36 -6.31
C LYS A 60 -4.64 7.94 -5.80
N HIS A 61 -4.41 6.94 -6.63
CA HIS A 61 -4.52 5.52 -6.25
C HIS A 61 -3.18 4.87 -5.92
N ALA A 62 -2.05 5.52 -6.20
CA ALA A 62 -0.72 4.94 -6.02
C ALA A 62 0.24 5.96 -5.42
N TYR A 63 0.97 5.56 -4.37
CA TYR A 63 1.86 6.39 -3.58
C TYR A 63 3.19 5.66 -3.39
N GLY A 64 4.28 6.23 -3.90
CA GLY A 64 5.63 5.73 -3.65
C GLY A 64 6.28 6.54 -2.54
N ILE A 65 6.61 5.89 -1.42
CA ILE A 65 7.16 6.55 -0.24
C ILE A 65 8.57 6.03 0.00
N VAL A 66 9.53 6.94 0.14
CA VAL A 66 10.93 6.59 0.39
C VAL A 66 11.28 6.98 1.81
N SER A 67 11.75 5.98 2.59
CA SER A 67 12.20 6.20 3.95
C SER A 67 13.57 6.90 3.99
N ASP A 68 13.98 7.36 5.16
CA ASP A 68 15.28 7.98 5.37
C ASP A 68 16.45 7.00 5.13
N THR A 69 16.20 5.71 5.22
CA THR A 69 17.19 4.67 4.91
C THR A 69 17.22 4.26 3.45
N GLY A 70 16.37 4.87 2.61
CA GLY A 70 16.30 4.59 1.17
C GLY A 70 15.37 3.45 0.79
N LEU A 71 14.64 2.87 1.74
CA LEU A 71 13.64 1.84 1.43
C LEU A 71 12.44 2.49 0.73
N GLU A 72 12.09 1.96 -0.44
CA GLU A 72 10.94 2.45 -1.20
C GLU A 72 9.76 1.52 -1.05
N VAL A 73 8.63 2.07 -0.61
CA VAL A 73 7.38 1.34 -0.39
C VAL A 73 6.32 1.94 -1.30
N LEU A 74 5.73 1.09 -2.14
CA LEU A 74 4.58 1.47 -2.98
C LEU A 74 3.29 1.04 -2.29
N VAL A 75 2.38 1.98 -2.09
CA VAL A 75 1.01 1.70 -1.67
C VAL A 75 0.11 1.88 -2.89
N HIS A 76 -0.47 0.79 -3.38
CA HIS A 76 -1.34 0.80 -4.55
C HIS A 76 -2.75 0.41 -4.12
N ILE A 77 -3.72 1.29 -4.32
CA ILE A 77 -5.08 1.13 -3.82
C ILE A 77 -5.95 0.55 -4.92
N GLY A 78 -6.33 -0.70 -4.77
CA GLY A 78 -7.15 -1.44 -5.73
C GLY A 78 -6.37 -1.90 -6.96
N VAL A 79 -7.04 -2.65 -7.83
CA VAL A 79 -6.50 -3.13 -9.11
C VAL A 79 -7.21 -2.41 -10.24
N ASP A 80 -6.44 -1.92 -11.22
CA ASP A 80 -6.93 -1.15 -12.38
C ASP A 80 -7.69 0.13 -12.00
N THR A 81 -7.43 0.64 -10.81
CA THR A 81 -8.10 1.84 -10.30
C THR A 81 -7.66 3.12 -11.00
N VAL A 82 -6.57 3.08 -11.78
CA VAL A 82 -6.20 4.18 -12.68
C VAL A 82 -7.33 4.53 -13.64
N ASN A 83 -8.15 3.55 -14.03
CA ASN A 83 -9.26 3.75 -14.96
C ASN A 83 -10.40 4.56 -14.36
N LEU A 84 -10.44 4.73 -13.05
CA LEU A 84 -11.45 5.56 -12.36
C LEU A 84 -11.13 7.04 -12.42
N LYS A 85 -9.93 7.42 -12.87
CA LYS A 85 -9.50 8.81 -13.05
C LYS A 85 -9.67 9.66 -11.79
N GLY A 86 -9.43 9.05 -10.62
CA GLY A 86 -9.53 9.71 -9.33
C GLY A 86 -10.89 9.63 -8.67
N GLU A 87 -11.89 9.08 -9.32
CA GLU A 87 -13.23 8.93 -8.71
C GLU A 87 -13.15 7.96 -7.52
N GLY A 88 -13.60 8.40 -6.37
CA GLY A 88 -13.55 7.63 -5.13
C GLY A 88 -12.28 7.87 -4.30
N PHE A 89 -11.35 8.70 -4.79
CA PHE A 89 -10.11 9.02 -4.10
C PHE A 89 -10.02 10.51 -3.78
N SER A 90 -9.55 10.83 -2.58
CA SER A 90 -9.29 12.21 -2.17
C SER A 90 -7.98 12.25 -1.37
N SER A 91 -7.07 13.13 -1.75
CA SER A 91 -5.78 13.30 -1.06
C SER A 91 -5.35 14.76 -1.12
N SER A 92 -4.79 15.25 -0.01
CA SER A 92 -4.18 16.58 0.06
C SER A 92 -2.67 16.55 -0.18
N LEU A 93 -2.10 15.36 -0.39
CA LEU A 93 -0.65 15.21 -0.56
C LEU A 93 -0.21 15.58 -1.97
N THR A 94 1.06 15.95 -2.08
CA THR A 94 1.74 16.18 -3.36
C THR A 94 3.09 15.47 -3.32
N GLU A 95 3.71 15.30 -4.48
CA GLU A 95 5.09 14.82 -4.53
C GLU A 95 5.99 15.74 -3.71
N GLY A 96 6.85 15.15 -2.90
CA GLY A 96 7.70 15.88 -1.96
C GLY A 96 7.12 16.00 -0.57
N SER A 97 5.86 15.66 -0.35
CA SER A 97 5.26 15.69 1.00
C SER A 97 6.00 14.75 1.93
N VAL A 98 6.32 15.24 3.13
CA VAL A 98 6.87 14.42 4.22
C VAL A 98 5.70 13.79 4.97
N VAL A 99 5.74 12.49 5.16
CA VAL A 99 4.69 11.75 5.87
C VAL A 99 5.28 10.96 7.03
N LYS A 100 4.47 10.79 8.07
CA LYS A 100 4.76 9.88 9.18
C LYS A 100 3.87 8.65 9.05
N LYS A 101 4.34 7.52 9.57
CA LYS A 101 3.49 6.33 9.63
C LYS A 101 2.17 6.70 10.32
N GLY A 102 1.07 6.23 9.76
CA GLY A 102 -0.26 6.53 10.28
C GLY A 102 -0.87 7.82 9.76
N GLN A 103 -0.09 8.65 9.08
CA GLN A 103 -0.65 9.84 8.44
C GLN A 103 -1.50 9.43 7.24
N GLU A 104 -2.64 10.08 7.05
CA GLU A 104 -3.54 9.78 5.94
C GLU A 104 -2.87 10.07 4.60
N LEU A 105 -2.83 9.06 3.72
CA LEU A 105 -2.44 9.23 2.33
C LEU A 105 -3.64 9.65 1.49
N ALA A 106 -4.77 8.98 1.69
CA ALA A 106 -5.99 9.23 0.93
C ALA A 106 -7.22 8.84 1.73
N LYS A 107 -8.33 9.49 1.42
CA LYS A 107 -9.67 9.02 1.78
C LYS A 107 -10.25 8.31 0.58
N VAL A 108 -10.78 7.12 0.76
CA VAL A 108 -11.18 6.25 -0.32
C VAL A 108 -12.59 5.70 -0.08
N ASP A 109 -13.41 5.76 -1.12
CA ASP A 109 -14.73 5.13 -1.13
C ASP A 109 -14.60 3.73 -1.73
N PHE A 110 -14.38 2.73 -0.88
CA PHE A 110 -14.18 1.35 -1.33
C PHE A 110 -15.45 0.71 -1.88
N SER A 111 -16.63 1.20 -1.49
CA SER A 111 -17.89 0.74 -2.09
C SER A 111 -17.98 1.13 -3.57
N LEU A 112 -17.56 2.34 -3.91
CA LEU A 112 -17.52 2.79 -5.30
C LEU A 112 -16.50 2.01 -6.10
N ILE A 113 -15.30 1.82 -5.53
CA ILE A 113 -14.23 1.08 -6.21
C ILE A 113 -14.65 -0.36 -6.48
N ALA A 114 -15.31 -1.01 -5.51
CA ALA A 114 -15.77 -2.39 -5.66
C ALA A 114 -16.74 -2.57 -6.82
N LYS A 115 -17.49 -1.55 -7.17
CA LYS A 115 -18.45 -1.58 -8.29
C LYS A 115 -17.79 -1.41 -9.65
N LYS A 116 -16.61 -0.76 -9.70
CA LYS A 116 -16.01 -0.30 -10.95
C LYS A 116 -14.64 -0.92 -11.25
N ALA A 117 -14.01 -1.53 -10.27
CA ALA A 117 -12.68 -2.09 -10.42
C ALA A 117 -12.66 -3.59 -10.08
N PRO A 118 -11.68 -4.35 -10.62
CA PRO A 118 -11.59 -5.79 -10.33
C PRO A 118 -11.30 -6.14 -8.87
N SER A 119 -10.64 -5.26 -8.13
CA SER A 119 -10.28 -5.53 -6.73
C SER A 119 -10.13 -4.23 -5.95
N ILE A 120 -10.48 -4.30 -4.66
CA ILE A 120 -10.28 -3.19 -3.72
C ILE A 120 -9.03 -3.39 -2.85
N ASP A 121 -8.26 -4.44 -3.09
CA ASP A 121 -7.09 -4.75 -2.27
C ASP A 121 -6.13 -3.58 -2.23
N VAL A 122 -5.67 -3.22 -1.02
CA VAL A 122 -4.62 -2.23 -0.81
C VAL A 122 -3.29 -2.97 -0.79
N ILE A 123 -2.47 -2.74 -1.80
CA ILE A 123 -1.27 -3.52 -2.05
C ILE A 123 -0.06 -2.74 -1.58
N VAL A 124 0.79 -3.37 -0.75
CA VAL A 124 2.02 -2.79 -0.23
C VAL A 124 3.19 -3.56 -0.81
N VAL A 125 4.00 -2.89 -1.62
CA VAL A 125 5.10 -3.51 -2.36
C VAL A 125 6.41 -2.81 -2.01
N LEU A 126 7.46 -3.61 -1.83
CA LEU A 126 8.82 -3.15 -1.59
C LEU A 126 9.54 -3.12 -2.95
N THR A 127 9.70 -1.92 -3.51
CA THR A 127 10.17 -1.76 -4.89
C THR A 127 11.69 -1.59 -5.01
N SER A 128 12.40 -1.40 -3.89
CA SER A 128 13.83 -1.08 -3.90
C SER A 128 14.71 -2.19 -3.33
N LEU A 129 14.17 -3.40 -3.10
CA LEU A 129 14.95 -4.49 -2.53
C LEU A 129 16.02 -4.99 -3.49
N LEU A 130 17.20 -5.30 -2.95
CA LEU A 130 18.34 -5.79 -3.73
C LEU A 130 18.38 -7.32 -3.83
N GLY A 131 17.46 -8.01 -3.14
CA GLY A 131 17.40 -9.47 -3.12
C GLY A 131 18.23 -10.11 -2.00
N THR A 132 18.94 -9.31 -1.22
CA THR A 132 19.77 -9.78 -0.09
C THR A 132 19.05 -9.60 1.25
N GLU A 133 17.97 -8.87 1.27
CA GLU A 133 17.21 -8.57 2.48
C GLU A 133 16.35 -9.76 2.89
N LYS A 134 16.20 -9.91 4.21
CA LYS A 134 15.25 -10.84 4.78
C LYS A 134 13.93 -10.13 5.00
N ILE A 135 12.84 -10.74 4.56
CA ILE A 135 11.50 -10.19 4.67
C ILE A 135 10.64 -11.15 5.48
N ASP A 136 10.05 -10.64 6.56
CA ASP A 136 9.04 -11.36 7.33
C ASP A 136 7.69 -10.69 7.12
N LYS A 137 6.72 -11.45 6.66
CA LYS A 137 5.34 -10.97 6.44
C LYS A 137 4.45 -11.47 7.56
N VAL A 138 3.45 -10.66 7.92
CA VAL A 138 2.45 -11.05 8.90
C VAL A 138 1.77 -12.37 8.49
N LYS A 139 1.50 -13.22 9.47
CA LYS A 139 0.88 -14.55 9.24
C LYS A 139 -0.57 -14.61 9.68
N ALA A 140 -1.07 -13.58 10.34
CA ALA A 140 -2.47 -13.49 10.74
C ALA A 140 -3.38 -13.36 9.52
N SER A 141 -4.63 -13.82 9.64
CA SER A 141 -5.63 -13.71 8.57
C SER A 141 -6.21 -12.30 8.47
N ASN A 142 -6.19 -11.55 9.57
CA ASN A 142 -6.72 -10.20 9.65
C ASN A 142 -5.72 -9.31 10.36
N ILE A 143 -5.74 -8.03 10.02
CA ILE A 143 -4.82 -7.05 10.58
C ILE A 143 -5.56 -5.73 10.76
N LYS A 144 -5.13 -4.95 11.75
CA LYS A 144 -5.61 -3.58 11.94
C LYS A 144 -4.57 -2.59 11.44
N SER A 145 -5.03 -1.42 11.05
CA SER A 145 -4.12 -0.34 10.64
C SER A 145 -3.07 -0.10 11.72
N LEU A 146 -1.85 0.16 11.30
CA LEU A 146 -0.67 0.41 12.13
C LEU A 146 -0.17 -0.80 12.92
N GLU A 147 -0.73 -1.98 12.71
CA GLU A 147 -0.05 -3.21 13.13
C GLU A 147 1.05 -3.56 12.12
N GLU A 148 2.06 -4.28 12.58
CA GLU A 148 3.21 -4.65 11.74
C GLU A 148 2.77 -5.59 10.63
N LEU A 149 2.97 -5.16 9.38
CA LEU A 149 2.60 -5.91 8.18
C LEU A 149 3.81 -6.65 7.61
N ILE A 150 4.93 -5.96 7.47
CA ILE A 150 6.18 -6.49 6.93
C ILE A 150 7.34 -6.00 7.77
N ILE A 151 8.33 -6.87 8.01
CA ILE A 151 9.59 -6.52 8.63
C ILE A 151 10.70 -6.80 7.62
N VAL A 152 11.53 -5.80 7.34
CA VAL A 152 12.68 -5.91 6.43
C VAL A 152 13.96 -5.83 7.25
N GLU A 153 14.85 -6.77 7.02
CA GLU A 153 16.12 -6.86 7.76
C GLU A 153 17.33 -7.00 6.82
#